data_9f283e2b47770b6dcbecbafa7242116e
#
_entry.id   9f283e2b47770b6dcbecbafa7242116e
#
_cell.length_a   1.000
_cell.length_b   1.000
_cell.length_c   1.000
_cell.angle_alpha   90.00
_cell.angle_beta   90.00
_cell.angle_gamma   90.00
#
_symmetry.space_group_name_H-M   'P 1'
#
loop_
_entity.id
_entity.type
_entity.pdbx_description
1 polymer ?
#
loop_
_entity_poly.entity_id
_entity_poly.type
_entity_poly.pdbx_seq_one_letter_code
_entity_poly.pdbx_strand_id
1 'polypeptide(L)'
;TVRENMSFGLKMNKVPKLEITKKVDRAANILHLNPYLDRKPRALSGGQRQRVAIGRAIVRGPEVFLFDEPLSNLDAELRVEMRVELAHLHKELGATMIYVTHDQVEAMTMADKIVVLRAGKVEQVGSPLELYNDPVNKFVAGFIGSPGMNFLAAVVEKRQLKVPGLNNITVPSSATLPTDGTKLVVGIRPQHLVQTEQPNAFTVDIIEHLGGVSYVHLDTCTGEKLIIEQRGNGLERGVESINLAVDIADVMVFDAQTELRIR
;
A
#
# COMPACT_ATOMS: atom_id res chain seq x y z
N THR A 1 10.12 16.06 31.44
CA THR A 1 9.66 16.93 30.34
C THR A 1 10.05 16.35 28.98
N VAL A 2 9.48 16.87 27.89
CA VAL A 2 9.86 16.53 26.51
C VAL A 2 11.35 16.79 26.28
N ARG A 3 11.83 17.97 26.69
CA ARG A 3 13.25 18.35 26.60
C ARG A 3 14.15 17.34 27.29
N GLU A 4 13.80 16.88 28.49
CA GLU A 4 14.55 15.88 29.23
C GLU A 4 14.55 14.52 28.54
N ASN A 5 13.39 14.11 27.97
CA ASN A 5 13.29 12.88 27.19
C ASN A 5 14.19 12.91 25.96
N MET A 6 14.13 13.96 25.16
CA MET A 6 14.96 14.11 23.96
C MET A 6 16.46 14.15 24.34
N SER A 7 16.83 14.86 25.40
CA SER A 7 18.23 15.00 25.82
C SER A 7 18.81 13.79 26.54
N PHE A 8 17.99 12.83 26.98
CA PHE A 8 18.40 11.74 27.86
C PHE A 8 19.61 10.95 27.32
N GLY A 9 19.54 10.47 26.09
CA GLY A 9 20.61 9.69 25.48
C GLY A 9 21.93 10.47 25.34
N LEU A 10 21.85 11.76 25.02
CA LEU A 10 23.02 12.63 24.91
C LEU A 10 23.67 12.88 26.29
N LYS A 11 22.86 13.03 27.34
CA LYS A 11 23.36 13.17 28.72
C LYS A 11 24.08 11.92 29.18
N MET A 12 23.53 10.73 28.89
CA MET A 12 24.18 9.46 29.24
C MET A 12 25.53 9.30 28.55
N ASN A 13 25.66 9.81 27.33
CA ASN A 13 26.92 9.83 26.57
C ASN A 13 27.85 11.01 26.95
N LYS A 14 27.52 11.73 28.03
CA LYS A 14 28.33 12.85 28.56
C LYS A 14 28.60 13.96 27.55
N VAL A 15 27.66 14.18 26.59
CA VAL A 15 27.76 15.29 25.63
C VAL A 15 27.70 16.63 26.35
N PRO A 16 28.47 17.66 25.95
CA PRO A 16 28.45 18.97 26.59
C PRO A 16 27.06 19.62 26.57
N LYS A 17 26.65 20.28 27.66
CA LYS A 17 25.31 20.85 27.83
C LYS A 17 24.91 21.80 26.70
N LEU A 18 25.84 22.62 26.21
CA LEU A 18 25.59 23.55 25.11
C LEU A 18 25.26 22.82 23.81
N GLU A 19 25.94 21.71 23.53
CA GLU A 19 25.70 20.87 22.36
C GLU A 19 24.35 20.15 22.47
N ILE A 20 24.02 19.61 23.65
CA ILE A 20 22.71 19.00 23.92
C ILE A 20 21.59 20.00 23.62
N THR A 21 21.71 21.23 24.12
CA THR A 21 20.69 22.27 23.88
C THR A 21 20.51 22.53 22.39
N LYS A 22 21.62 22.73 21.64
CA LYS A 22 21.56 22.96 20.19
C LYS A 22 20.89 21.79 19.43
N LYS A 23 21.25 20.54 19.75
CA LYS A 23 20.66 19.34 19.09
C LYS A 23 19.18 19.19 19.42
N VAL A 24 18.79 19.40 20.68
CA VAL A 24 17.38 19.33 21.11
C VAL A 24 16.55 20.42 20.46
N ASP A 25 17.03 21.66 20.46
CA ASP A 25 16.30 22.79 19.86
C ASP A 25 16.16 22.61 18.34
N ARG A 26 17.21 22.13 17.65
CA ARG A 26 17.12 21.79 16.22
C ARG A 26 16.06 20.71 15.96
N ALA A 27 16.09 19.59 16.70
CA ALA A 27 15.12 18.50 16.54
C ALA A 27 13.68 18.96 16.90
N ALA A 28 13.55 19.81 17.92
CA ALA A 28 12.26 20.38 18.31
C ALA A 28 11.68 21.33 17.23
N ASN A 29 12.53 22.09 16.53
CA ASN A 29 12.10 22.92 15.41
C ASN A 29 11.58 22.04 14.26
N ILE A 30 12.33 21.01 13.85
CA ILE A 30 11.97 20.08 12.77
C ILE A 30 10.61 19.40 13.05
N LEU A 31 10.38 19.01 14.31
CA LEU A 31 9.20 18.26 14.72
C LEU A 31 8.06 19.14 15.28
N HIS A 32 8.18 20.44 15.19
CA HIS A 32 7.21 21.41 15.75
C HIS A 32 6.90 21.16 17.25
N LEU A 33 7.91 20.78 18.04
CA LEU A 33 7.79 20.45 19.47
C LEU A 33 8.10 21.63 20.40
N ASN A 34 8.51 22.80 19.88
CA ASN A 34 8.91 23.95 20.71
C ASN A 34 7.88 24.35 21.78
N PRO A 35 6.56 24.41 21.49
CA PRO A 35 5.56 24.78 22.49
C PRO A 35 5.36 23.74 23.60
N TYR A 36 5.93 22.54 23.41
CA TYR A 36 5.70 21.37 24.26
C TYR A 36 6.94 20.94 25.06
N LEU A 37 8.09 21.59 24.85
CA LEU A 37 9.39 21.16 25.43
C LEU A 37 9.35 21.03 26.95
N ASP A 38 8.60 21.87 27.64
CA ASP A 38 8.50 21.85 29.10
C ASP A 38 7.32 21.00 29.62
N ARG A 39 6.49 20.46 28.74
CA ARG A 39 5.40 19.54 29.13
C ARG A 39 5.91 18.15 29.45
N LYS A 40 5.13 17.44 30.27
CA LYS A 40 5.36 16.00 30.52
C LYS A 40 4.72 15.18 29.41
N PRO A 41 5.27 14.03 28.97
CA PRO A 41 4.72 13.20 27.91
C PRO A 41 3.24 12.79 28.12
N ARG A 42 2.79 12.62 29.36
CA ARG A 42 1.41 12.31 29.70
C ARG A 42 0.39 13.39 29.31
N ALA A 43 0.88 14.63 29.14
CA ALA A 43 0.05 15.81 28.77
C ALA A 43 0.07 16.09 27.25
N LEU A 44 0.50 15.12 26.44
CA LEU A 44 0.64 15.19 25.00
C LEU A 44 -0.41 14.32 24.31
N SER A 45 -0.81 14.71 23.07
CA SER A 45 -1.59 13.85 22.18
C SER A 45 -0.77 12.63 21.69
N GLY A 46 -1.40 11.67 21.03
CA GLY A 46 -0.74 10.50 20.43
C GLY A 46 0.37 10.91 19.47
N GLY A 47 0.08 11.77 18.49
CA GLY A 47 1.05 12.27 17.52
C GLY A 47 2.17 13.09 18.15
N GLN A 48 1.87 13.92 19.16
CA GLN A 48 2.91 14.64 19.88
C GLN A 48 3.86 13.70 20.62
N ARG A 49 3.36 12.63 21.25
CA ARG A 49 4.21 11.61 21.85
C ARG A 49 5.08 10.89 20.80
N GLN A 50 4.50 10.60 19.63
CA GLN A 50 5.24 10.00 18.52
C GLN A 50 6.38 10.90 18.04
N ARG A 51 6.11 12.20 17.83
CA ARG A 51 7.15 13.19 17.49
C ARG A 51 8.25 13.25 18.55
N VAL A 52 7.93 13.15 19.84
CA VAL A 52 8.94 13.09 20.90
C VAL A 52 9.80 11.83 20.78
N ALA A 53 9.20 10.67 20.46
CA ALA A 53 9.95 9.43 20.25
C ALA A 53 10.92 9.55 19.05
N ILE A 54 10.47 10.12 17.95
CA ILE A 54 11.28 10.42 16.76
C ILE A 54 12.39 11.42 17.14
N GLY A 55 12.08 12.48 17.88
CA GLY A 55 13.05 13.48 18.35
C GLY A 55 14.17 12.86 19.18
N ARG A 56 13.87 11.87 20.01
CA ARG A 56 14.90 11.13 20.78
C ARG A 56 15.89 10.38 19.88
N ALA A 57 15.46 9.94 18.70
CA ALA A 57 16.33 9.33 17.71
C ALA A 57 17.15 10.38 16.95
N ILE A 58 16.51 11.45 16.48
CA ILE A 58 17.14 12.53 15.69
C ILE A 58 18.29 13.20 16.42
N VAL A 59 18.12 13.52 17.71
CA VAL A 59 19.15 14.23 18.48
C VAL A 59 20.48 13.48 18.54
N ARG A 60 20.48 12.16 18.31
CA ARG A 60 21.70 11.34 18.27
C ARG A 60 22.48 11.52 16.97
N GLY A 61 21.82 11.98 15.91
CA GLY A 61 22.40 12.13 14.57
C GLY A 61 22.83 10.79 13.97
N PRO A 62 21.96 9.76 13.92
CA PRO A 62 22.33 8.48 13.35
C PRO A 62 22.47 8.58 11.81
N GLU A 63 23.31 7.73 11.23
CA GLU A 63 23.43 7.58 9.77
C GLU A 63 22.23 6.81 9.19
N VAL A 64 21.61 5.93 10.01
CA VAL A 64 20.45 5.11 9.63
C VAL A 64 19.38 5.19 10.71
N PHE A 65 18.15 5.46 10.32
CA PHE A 65 16.97 5.37 11.19
C PHE A 65 16.25 4.03 10.97
N LEU A 66 15.84 3.41 12.06
CA LEU A 66 15.02 2.20 12.06
C LEU A 66 13.65 2.53 12.65
N PHE A 67 12.59 2.40 11.86
CA PHE A 67 11.22 2.56 12.29
C PHE A 67 10.51 1.21 12.21
N ASP A 68 10.01 0.74 13.32
CA ASP A 68 9.24 -0.51 13.45
C ASP A 68 7.78 -0.16 13.72
N GLU A 69 6.94 -0.21 12.67
CA GLU A 69 5.52 0.12 12.68
C GLU A 69 5.17 1.44 13.42
N PRO A 70 5.82 2.56 13.12
CA PRO A 70 5.72 3.75 13.97
C PRO A 70 4.33 4.40 13.99
N LEU A 71 3.46 4.11 13.02
CA LEU A 71 2.14 4.73 12.92
C LEU A 71 0.98 3.78 13.27
N SER A 72 1.26 2.52 13.63
CA SER A 72 0.25 1.48 13.89
C SER A 72 -0.75 1.84 15.00
N ASN A 73 -0.32 2.58 16.02
CA ASN A 73 -1.12 2.94 17.19
C ASN A 73 -1.81 4.31 17.09
N LEU A 74 -1.87 4.90 15.88
CA LEU A 74 -2.52 6.19 15.63
C LEU A 74 -3.88 5.99 14.97
N ASP A 75 -4.80 6.92 15.25
CA ASP A 75 -6.07 7.01 14.51
C ASP A 75 -5.84 7.38 13.05
N ALA A 76 -6.86 7.21 12.19
CA ALA A 76 -6.72 7.35 10.75
C ALA A 76 -6.31 8.76 10.31
N GLU A 77 -6.89 9.80 10.92
CA GLU A 77 -6.61 11.20 10.59
C GLU A 77 -5.16 11.56 10.94
N LEU A 78 -4.75 11.25 12.17
CA LEU A 78 -3.41 11.49 12.66
C LEU A 78 -2.35 10.70 11.89
N ARG A 79 -2.69 9.48 11.43
CA ARG A 79 -1.79 8.68 10.60
C ARG A 79 -1.50 9.36 9.25
N VAL A 80 -2.52 9.98 8.63
CA VAL A 80 -2.33 10.74 7.37
C VAL A 80 -1.40 11.92 7.60
N GLU A 81 -1.60 12.72 8.66
CA GLU A 81 -0.70 13.83 9.00
C GLU A 81 0.73 13.35 9.23
N MET A 82 0.90 12.31 10.04
CA MET A 82 2.23 11.80 10.40
C MET A 82 2.99 11.21 9.22
N ARG A 83 2.31 10.62 8.22
CA ARG A 83 2.96 10.19 6.98
C ARG A 83 3.58 11.36 6.23
N VAL A 84 2.84 12.44 6.08
CA VAL A 84 3.33 13.66 5.43
C VAL A 84 4.52 14.25 6.19
N GLU A 85 4.43 14.30 7.52
CA GLU A 85 5.51 14.76 8.39
C GLU A 85 6.78 13.92 8.27
N LEU A 86 6.64 12.58 8.25
CA LEU A 86 7.78 11.68 8.09
C LEU A 86 8.42 11.80 6.70
N ALA A 87 7.63 12.01 5.65
CA ALA A 87 8.16 12.27 4.31
C ALA A 87 8.95 13.60 4.25
N HIS A 88 8.45 14.65 4.89
CA HIS A 88 9.19 15.91 5.03
C HIS A 88 10.47 15.74 5.85
N LEU A 89 10.39 15.01 6.96
CA LEU A 89 11.53 14.71 7.82
C LEU A 89 12.63 13.95 7.06
N HIS A 90 12.27 12.95 6.27
CA HIS A 90 13.21 12.20 5.42
C HIS A 90 13.96 13.16 4.47
N LYS A 91 13.22 14.02 3.78
CA LYS A 91 13.79 15.04 2.89
C LYS A 91 14.75 16.00 3.59
N GLU A 92 14.39 16.44 4.80
CA GLU A 92 15.18 17.44 5.57
C GLU A 92 16.46 16.83 6.15
N LEU A 93 16.37 15.58 6.63
CA LEU A 93 17.51 14.90 7.24
C LEU A 93 18.48 14.33 6.21
N GLY A 94 18.01 13.91 5.02
CA GLY A 94 18.80 13.24 3.99
C GLY A 94 19.43 11.93 4.47
N ALA A 95 18.91 11.34 5.54
CA ALA A 95 19.46 10.13 6.17
C ALA A 95 18.77 8.88 5.62
N THR A 96 19.47 7.75 5.62
CA THR A 96 18.86 6.47 5.26
C THR A 96 17.84 6.06 6.32
N MET A 97 16.62 5.70 5.88
CA MET A 97 15.56 5.23 6.76
C MET A 97 15.14 3.82 6.36
N ILE A 98 15.09 2.90 7.32
CA ILE A 98 14.47 1.59 7.17
C ILE A 98 13.15 1.65 7.94
N TYR A 99 12.05 1.41 7.22
CA TYR A 99 10.69 1.55 7.74
C TYR A 99 9.94 0.24 7.58
N VAL A 100 9.54 -0.36 8.68
CA VAL A 100 8.72 -1.57 8.70
C VAL A 100 7.26 -1.16 8.85
N THR A 101 6.41 -1.65 7.98
CA THR A 101 4.97 -1.44 8.04
C THR A 101 4.21 -2.62 7.44
N HIS A 102 2.98 -2.80 7.88
CA HIS A 102 1.99 -3.66 7.22
C HIS A 102 0.97 -2.85 6.41
N ASP A 103 1.05 -1.51 6.46
CA ASP A 103 0.19 -0.60 5.69
C ASP A 103 0.83 -0.31 4.34
N GLN A 104 0.19 -0.81 3.27
CA GLN A 104 0.69 -0.61 1.91
C GLN A 104 0.65 0.85 1.46
N VAL A 105 -0.28 1.68 2.00
CA VAL A 105 -0.34 3.11 1.66
C VAL A 105 0.89 3.83 2.20
N GLU A 106 1.35 3.47 3.42
CA GLU A 106 2.60 3.97 3.96
C GLU A 106 3.78 3.59 3.07
N ALA A 107 3.91 2.31 2.73
CA ALA A 107 4.99 1.83 1.86
C ALA A 107 4.99 2.52 0.49
N MET A 108 3.82 2.58 -0.16
CA MET A 108 3.69 3.15 -1.51
C MET A 108 3.94 4.67 -1.58
N THR A 109 3.67 5.40 -0.49
CA THR A 109 3.75 6.87 -0.48
C THR A 109 5.05 7.42 0.06
N MET A 110 5.77 6.66 0.91
CA MET A 110 6.96 7.18 1.58
C MET A 110 8.27 6.53 1.12
N ALA A 111 8.23 5.32 0.56
CA ALA A 111 9.45 4.59 0.25
C ALA A 111 10.01 4.92 -1.14
N ASP A 112 11.33 5.07 -1.25
CA ASP A 112 12.06 5.04 -2.52
C ASP A 112 12.16 3.60 -3.04
N LYS A 113 12.26 2.63 -2.11
CA LYS A 113 12.38 1.21 -2.41
C LYS A 113 11.62 0.38 -1.38
N ILE A 114 10.78 -0.54 -1.87
CA ILE A 114 10.00 -1.48 -1.05
C ILE A 114 10.65 -2.86 -1.13
N VAL A 115 10.71 -3.55 0.00
CA VAL A 115 11.06 -4.97 0.10
C VAL A 115 9.82 -5.71 0.58
N VAL A 116 9.23 -6.54 -0.29
CA VAL A 116 8.08 -7.39 0.08
C VAL A 116 8.60 -8.71 0.63
N LEU A 117 8.13 -9.05 1.83
CA LEU A 117 8.51 -10.26 2.57
C LEU A 117 7.31 -11.21 2.71
N ARG A 118 7.56 -12.50 2.50
CA ARG A 118 6.58 -13.58 2.77
C ARG A 118 7.28 -14.73 3.50
N ALA A 119 6.78 -15.07 4.69
CA ALA A 119 7.34 -16.17 5.51
C ALA A 119 8.87 -16.07 5.70
N GLY A 120 9.38 -14.85 5.95
CA GLY A 120 10.81 -14.61 6.18
C GLY A 120 11.70 -14.59 4.93
N LYS A 121 11.12 -14.72 3.74
CA LYS A 121 11.84 -14.65 2.46
C LYS A 121 11.48 -13.37 1.71
N VAL A 122 12.44 -12.85 0.95
CA VAL A 122 12.23 -11.70 0.05
C VAL A 122 11.53 -12.22 -1.21
N GLU A 123 10.35 -11.67 -1.49
CA GLU A 123 9.58 -11.96 -2.71
C GLU A 123 10.00 -11.05 -3.86
N GLN A 124 10.04 -9.73 -3.60
CA GLN A 124 10.43 -8.73 -4.58
C GLN A 124 11.01 -7.48 -3.90
N VAL A 125 11.94 -6.84 -4.60
CA VAL A 125 12.51 -5.54 -4.21
C VAL A 125 12.41 -4.61 -5.42
N GLY A 126 11.91 -3.39 -5.21
CA GLY A 126 11.79 -2.40 -6.30
C GLY A 126 11.19 -1.09 -5.82
N SER A 127 11.04 -0.13 -6.71
CA SER A 127 10.28 1.08 -6.43
C SER A 127 8.79 0.76 -6.26
N PRO A 128 8.00 1.62 -5.59
CA PRO A 128 6.57 1.41 -5.42
C PRO A 128 5.84 1.11 -6.74
N LEU A 129 6.10 1.89 -7.79
CA LEU A 129 5.45 1.71 -9.09
C LEU A 129 5.92 0.45 -9.83
N GLU A 130 7.17 0.01 -9.66
CA GLU A 130 7.63 -1.27 -10.21
C GLU A 130 6.86 -2.44 -9.60
N LEU A 131 6.70 -2.47 -8.27
CA LEU A 131 5.97 -3.54 -7.60
C LEU A 131 4.49 -3.55 -8.00
N TYR A 132 3.91 -2.38 -8.22
CA TYR A 132 2.51 -2.23 -8.63
C TYR A 132 2.28 -2.66 -10.08
N ASN A 133 3.14 -2.23 -11.01
CA ASN A 133 2.98 -2.45 -12.45
C ASN A 133 3.58 -3.78 -12.93
N ASP A 134 4.68 -4.24 -12.31
CA ASP A 134 5.39 -5.45 -12.69
C ASP A 134 5.69 -6.38 -11.49
N PRO A 135 4.65 -6.86 -10.78
CA PRO A 135 4.81 -7.84 -9.71
C PRO A 135 5.37 -9.16 -10.27
N VAL A 136 6.35 -9.75 -9.57
CA VAL A 136 6.99 -11.02 -10.00
C VAL A 136 6.10 -12.23 -9.79
N ASN A 137 5.13 -12.15 -8.89
CA ASN A 137 4.22 -13.24 -8.57
C ASN A 137 2.86 -12.74 -8.08
N LYS A 138 1.91 -13.68 -7.97
CA LYS A 138 0.53 -13.43 -7.50
C LYS A 138 0.48 -12.83 -6.10
N PHE A 139 1.39 -13.25 -5.20
CA PHE A 139 1.44 -12.73 -3.84
C PHE A 139 1.74 -11.23 -3.83
N VAL A 140 2.80 -10.79 -4.52
CA VAL A 140 3.15 -9.36 -4.61
C VAL A 140 2.02 -8.57 -5.28
N ALA A 141 1.43 -9.12 -6.37
CA ALA A 141 0.33 -8.48 -7.09
C ALA A 141 -0.91 -8.24 -6.21
N GLY A 142 -1.23 -9.21 -5.34
CA GLY A 142 -2.37 -9.10 -4.42
C GLY A 142 -2.07 -8.27 -3.18
N PHE A 143 -0.80 -8.22 -2.75
CA PHE A 143 -0.39 -7.46 -1.57
C PHE A 143 -0.25 -5.96 -1.87
N ILE A 144 0.19 -5.59 -3.07
CA ILE A 144 0.41 -4.20 -3.48
C ILE A 144 -0.80 -3.66 -4.24
N GLY A 145 -1.46 -2.65 -3.68
CA GLY A 145 -2.64 -1.97 -4.22
C GLY A 145 -3.87 -2.12 -3.31
N SER A 146 -4.63 -1.05 -3.13
CA SER A 146 -5.85 -1.01 -2.32
C SER A 146 -6.99 -0.39 -3.13
N PRO A 147 -8.06 -1.16 -3.41
CA PRO A 147 -8.24 -2.58 -3.11
C PRO A 147 -7.22 -3.49 -3.81
N GLY A 148 -7.08 -4.73 -3.31
CA GLY A 148 -6.20 -5.72 -3.92
C GLY A 148 -6.61 -6.10 -5.35
N MET A 149 -5.70 -6.74 -6.08
CA MET A 149 -5.96 -7.26 -7.44
C MET A 149 -7.02 -8.37 -7.41
N ASN A 150 -7.95 -8.35 -8.38
CA ASN A 150 -8.85 -9.46 -8.63
C ASN A 150 -8.09 -10.62 -9.24
N PHE A 151 -8.30 -11.84 -8.75
CA PHE A 151 -7.72 -13.05 -9.30
C PHE A 151 -8.80 -14.03 -9.74
N LEU A 152 -8.74 -14.46 -10.99
CA LEU A 152 -9.69 -15.36 -11.61
C LEU A 152 -8.97 -16.58 -12.21
N ALA A 153 -9.58 -17.74 -12.08
CA ALA A 153 -9.10 -18.94 -12.77
C ALA A 153 -9.22 -18.77 -14.29
N ALA A 154 -8.21 -19.23 -15.01
CA ALA A 154 -8.17 -19.21 -16.46
C ALA A 154 -7.58 -20.50 -17.03
N VAL A 155 -7.91 -20.80 -18.27
CA VAL A 155 -7.34 -21.92 -19.04
C VAL A 155 -6.93 -21.41 -20.42
N VAL A 156 -5.79 -21.88 -20.90
CA VAL A 156 -5.36 -21.60 -22.29
C VAL A 156 -6.16 -22.45 -23.27
N GLU A 157 -6.88 -21.81 -24.17
CA GLU A 157 -7.60 -22.45 -25.30
C GLU A 157 -7.27 -21.70 -26.60
N LYS A 158 -6.77 -22.39 -27.61
CA LYS A 158 -6.45 -21.80 -28.94
C LYS A 158 -5.54 -20.57 -28.83
N ARG A 159 -4.54 -20.63 -27.95
CA ARG A 159 -3.62 -19.52 -27.63
C ARG A 159 -4.31 -18.25 -27.09
N GLN A 160 -5.42 -18.41 -26.43
CA GLN A 160 -6.17 -17.33 -25.77
C GLN A 160 -6.48 -17.76 -24.33
N LEU A 161 -6.74 -16.78 -23.46
CA LEU A 161 -7.15 -17.03 -22.07
C LEU A 161 -8.68 -17.10 -22.02
N LYS A 162 -9.19 -18.28 -21.71
CA LYS A 162 -10.59 -18.44 -21.35
C LYS A 162 -10.74 -18.26 -19.85
N VAL A 163 -11.54 -17.27 -19.47
CA VAL A 163 -11.75 -16.89 -18.06
C VAL A 163 -13.23 -17.11 -17.71
N PRO A 164 -13.58 -18.27 -17.12
CA PRO A 164 -14.98 -18.57 -16.81
C PRO A 164 -15.61 -17.53 -15.88
N GLY A 165 -14.87 -17.04 -14.89
CA GLY A 165 -15.30 -15.98 -13.97
C GLY A 165 -15.63 -14.63 -14.63
N LEU A 166 -15.22 -14.43 -15.87
CA LEU A 166 -15.66 -13.29 -16.71
C LEU A 166 -16.72 -13.71 -17.74
N ASN A 167 -17.63 -14.60 -17.38
CA ASN A 167 -18.70 -15.12 -18.26
C ASN A 167 -18.15 -15.72 -19.56
N ASN A 168 -17.04 -16.45 -19.47
CA ASN A 168 -16.31 -17.05 -20.59
C ASN A 168 -15.79 -16.03 -21.63
N ILE A 169 -15.61 -14.78 -21.26
CA ILE A 169 -14.91 -13.83 -22.11
C ILE A 169 -13.52 -14.39 -22.41
N THR A 170 -13.19 -14.43 -23.69
CA THR A 170 -11.85 -14.75 -24.14
C THR A 170 -11.01 -13.51 -24.08
N VAL A 171 -9.99 -13.53 -23.22
CA VAL A 171 -9.08 -12.40 -23.07
C VAL A 171 -7.82 -12.68 -23.88
N PRO A 172 -7.54 -11.92 -24.94
CA PRO A 172 -6.25 -11.97 -25.60
C PRO A 172 -5.16 -11.56 -24.59
N SER A 173 -3.99 -12.16 -24.69
CA SER A 173 -2.87 -11.84 -23.80
C SER A 173 -1.69 -11.35 -24.62
N SER A 174 -1.00 -10.34 -24.12
CA SER A 174 0.33 -9.92 -24.61
C SER A 174 1.44 -10.87 -24.14
N ALA A 175 1.17 -11.70 -23.12
CA ALA A 175 2.12 -12.66 -22.60
C ALA A 175 2.28 -13.86 -23.54
N THR A 176 3.46 -14.47 -23.52
CA THR A 176 3.72 -15.75 -24.21
C THR A 176 3.02 -16.87 -23.45
N LEU A 177 1.81 -17.24 -23.91
CA LEU A 177 1.01 -18.25 -23.25
C LEU A 177 1.61 -19.66 -23.43
N PRO A 178 1.55 -20.51 -22.39
CA PRO A 178 1.93 -21.93 -22.50
C PRO A 178 0.94 -22.72 -23.36
N THR A 179 1.13 -24.04 -23.45
CA THR A 179 0.30 -24.93 -24.27
C THR A 179 -1.17 -24.93 -23.84
N ASP A 180 -2.06 -25.20 -24.80
CA ASP A 180 -3.50 -25.33 -24.58
C ASP A 180 -3.79 -26.37 -23.45
N GLY A 181 -4.78 -26.06 -22.62
CA GLY A 181 -5.15 -26.82 -21.42
C GLY A 181 -4.39 -26.44 -20.15
N THR A 182 -3.37 -25.59 -20.23
CA THR A 182 -2.65 -25.10 -19.04
C THR A 182 -3.56 -24.22 -18.17
N LYS A 183 -3.58 -24.52 -16.86
CA LYS A 183 -4.32 -23.73 -15.86
C LYS A 183 -3.48 -22.53 -15.43
N LEU A 184 -4.08 -21.38 -15.49
CA LEU A 184 -3.48 -20.09 -15.16
C LEU A 184 -4.37 -19.31 -14.18
N VAL A 185 -3.85 -18.22 -13.65
CA VAL A 185 -4.60 -17.23 -12.90
C VAL A 185 -4.46 -15.90 -13.63
N VAL A 186 -5.58 -15.25 -13.90
CA VAL A 186 -5.64 -13.89 -14.45
C VAL A 186 -5.79 -12.91 -13.29
N GLY A 187 -4.95 -11.89 -13.26
CA GLY A 187 -5.01 -10.78 -12.31
C GLY A 187 -5.45 -9.49 -13.01
N ILE A 188 -6.45 -8.82 -12.45
CA ILE A 188 -6.98 -7.56 -12.98
C ILE A 188 -7.16 -6.58 -11.83
N ARG A 189 -6.59 -5.36 -11.96
CA ARG A 189 -6.79 -4.31 -10.96
C ARG A 189 -8.24 -3.81 -10.97
N PRO A 190 -8.82 -3.43 -9.82
CA PRO A 190 -10.21 -2.97 -9.72
C PRO A 190 -10.57 -1.83 -10.68
N GLN A 191 -9.66 -0.87 -10.90
CA GLN A 191 -9.88 0.26 -11.80
C GLN A 191 -9.82 -0.09 -13.29
N HIS A 192 -9.33 -1.28 -13.65
CA HIS A 192 -9.23 -1.75 -15.04
C HIS A 192 -10.46 -2.59 -15.48
N LEU A 193 -11.36 -2.86 -14.54
CA LEU A 193 -12.68 -3.40 -14.85
C LEU A 193 -13.65 -2.24 -14.97
N VAL A 194 -14.13 -1.99 -16.19
CA VAL A 194 -15.00 -0.87 -16.50
C VAL A 194 -16.39 -1.32 -16.90
N GLN A 195 -17.40 -0.52 -16.58
CA GLN A 195 -18.77 -0.80 -16.98
C GLN A 195 -18.93 -0.65 -18.51
N THR A 196 -19.70 -1.54 -19.13
CA THR A 196 -19.98 -1.56 -20.57
C THR A 196 -21.45 -1.79 -20.84
N GLU A 197 -21.89 -1.48 -22.06
CA GLU A 197 -23.24 -1.81 -22.57
C GLU A 197 -23.31 -3.24 -23.16
N GLN A 198 -22.16 -3.90 -23.35
CA GLN A 198 -22.13 -5.26 -23.89
C GLN A 198 -22.72 -6.24 -22.87
N PRO A 199 -23.68 -7.09 -23.26
CA PRO A 199 -24.41 -7.94 -22.32
C PRO A 199 -23.52 -9.08 -21.77
N ASN A 200 -23.13 -8.97 -20.50
CA ASN A 200 -22.38 -9.99 -19.78
C ASN A 200 -22.61 -9.87 -18.28
N ALA A 201 -23.86 -9.76 -17.85
CA ALA A 201 -24.27 -9.37 -16.51
C ALA A 201 -23.55 -10.10 -15.35
N PHE A 202 -23.04 -9.28 -14.43
CA PHE A 202 -22.50 -9.71 -13.14
C PHE A 202 -23.44 -9.23 -12.03
N THR A 203 -23.71 -10.09 -11.06
CA THR A 203 -24.59 -9.75 -9.94
C THR A 203 -23.86 -8.83 -8.96
N VAL A 204 -24.51 -7.74 -8.59
CA VAL A 204 -24.00 -6.82 -7.57
C VAL A 204 -24.31 -7.40 -6.20
N ASP A 205 -23.27 -7.61 -5.36
CA ASP A 205 -23.40 -8.06 -3.98
C ASP A 205 -23.47 -6.84 -3.03
N ILE A 206 -22.43 -6.01 -3.02
CA ILE A 206 -22.33 -4.83 -2.14
C ILE A 206 -21.74 -3.65 -2.91
N ILE A 207 -22.20 -2.45 -2.58
CA ILE A 207 -21.61 -1.19 -3.05
C ILE A 207 -21.14 -0.39 -1.84
N GLU A 208 -19.84 -0.11 -1.79
CA GLU A 208 -19.21 0.75 -0.79
C GLU A 208 -19.01 2.15 -1.36
N HIS A 209 -19.75 3.14 -0.86
CA HIS A 209 -19.59 4.53 -1.27
C HIS A 209 -18.63 5.26 -0.34
N LEU A 210 -17.49 5.73 -0.86
CA LEU A 210 -16.46 6.47 -0.13
C LEU A 210 -16.39 7.96 -0.54
N GLY A 211 -17.46 8.49 -1.12
CA GLY A 211 -17.55 9.86 -1.61
C GLY A 211 -17.05 9.97 -3.05
N GLY A 212 -15.78 10.28 -3.26
CA GLY A 212 -15.23 10.46 -4.62
C GLY A 212 -15.00 9.16 -5.40
N VAL A 213 -15.06 8.00 -4.73
CA VAL A 213 -14.90 6.67 -5.31
C VAL A 213 -15.91 5.71 -4.69
N SER A 214 -16.33 4.70 -5.46
CA SER A 214 -17.14 3.59 -4.98
C SER A 214 -16.48 2.27 -5.36
N TYR A 215 -16.52 1.29 -4.43
CA TYR A 215 -16.13 -0.08 -4.72
C TYR A 215 -17.39 -0.93 -4.85
N VAL A 216 -17.50 -1.62 -5.98
CA VAL A 216 -18.63 -2.52 -6.25
C VAL A 216 -18.12 -3.95 -6.18
N HIS A 217 -18.67 -4.71 -5.26
CA HIS A 217 -18.41 -6.13 -5.09
C HIS A 217 -19.39 -6.92 -5.93
N LEU A 218 -18.89 -7.84 -6.74
CA LEU A 218 -19.65 -8.61 -7.70
C LEU A 218 -19.46 -10.10 -7.50
N ASP A 219 -20.52 -10.84 -7.72
CA ASP A 219 -20.48 -12.29 -7.82
C ASP A 219 -20.28 -12.74 -9.27
N THR A 220 -19.34 -13.67 -9.47
CA THR A 220 -19.14 -14.33 -10.76
C THR A 220 -19.95 -15.62 -10.82
N CYS A 221 -20.21 -16.12 -12.03
CA CYS A 221 -20.87 -17.41 -12.23
C CYS A 221 -20.06 -18.62 -11.71
N THR A 222 -18.77 -18.43 -11.41
CA THR A 222 -17.87 -19.46 -10.86
C THR A 222 -17.75 -19.40 -9.34
N GLY A 223 -18.39 -18.41 -8.69
CA GLY A 223 -18.32 -18.19 -7.24
C GLY A 223 -17.11 -17.39 -6.78
N GLU A 224 -16.25 -16.94 -7.69
CA GLU A 224 -15.19 -15.98 -7.38
C GLU A 224 -15.80 -14.60 -7.18
N LYS A 225 -15.18 -13.76 -6.34
CA LYS A 225 -15.60 -12.38 -6.10
C LYS A 225 -14.76 -11.43 -6.95
N LEU A 226 -15.38 -10.39 -7.49
CA LEU A 226 -14.72 -9.28 -8.16
C LEU A 226 -14.97 -7.99 -7.42
N ILE A 227 -13.99 -7.10 -7.43
CA ILE A 227 -14.12 -5.72 -6.95
C ILE A 227 -13.81 -4.81 -8.12
N ILE A 228 -14.69 -3.87 -8.39
CA ILE A 228 -14.43 -2.80 -9.36
C ILE A 228 -14.37 -1.45 -8.66
N GLU A 229 -13.54 -0.57 -9.18
CA GLU A 229 -13.45 0.82 -8.73
C GLU A 229 -14.21 1.71 -9.72
N GLN A 230 -15.14 2.49 -9.20
CA GLN A 230 -15.87 3.52 -9.96
C GLN A 230 -15.61 4.89 -9.37
N ARG A 231 -15.29 5.85 -10.22
CA ARG A 231 -15.09 7.25 -9.84
C ARG A 231 -16.36 8.07 -10.10
N GLY A 232 -16.53 9.13 -9.32
CA GLY A 232 -17.69 10.00 -9.41
C GLY A 232 -18.88 9.50 -8.60
N ASN A 233 -20.08 9.70 -9.12
CA ASN A 233 -21.33 9.38 -8.39
C ASN A 233 -21.56 7.87 -8.17
N GLY A 234 -20.72 7.01 -8.76
CA GLY A 234 -20.86 5.55 -8.63
C GLY A 234 -22.15 5.00 -9.24
N LEU A 235 -22.48 3.76 -8.87
CA LEU A 235 -23.76 3.14 -9.22
C LEU A 235 -24.88 3.66 -8.30
N GLU A 236 -26.07 3.82 -8.87
CA GLU A 236 -27.26 4.11 -8.08
C GLU A 236 -27.58 2.95 -7.12
N ARG A 237 -28.21 3.28 -6.00
CA ARG A 237 -28.69 2.25 -5.06
C ARG A 237 -29.77 1.40 -5.71
N GLY A 238 -29.67 0.07 -5.54
CA GLY A 238 -30.63 -0.88 -6.06
C GLY A 238 -30.30 -1.44 -7.45
N VAL A 239 -29.13 -1.15 -8.00
CA VAL A 239 -28.62 -1.83 -9.20
C VAL A 239 -28.28 -3.27 -8.83
N GLU A 240 -28.96 -4.23 -9.44
CA GLU A 240 -28.80 -5.67 -9.17
C GLU A 240 -27.72 -6.32 -10.01
N SER A 241 -27.44 -5.76 -11.18
CA SER A 241 -26.43 -6.30 -12.10
C SER A 241 -25.78 -5.22 -12.95
N ILE A 242 -24.54 -5.47 -13.37
CA ILE A 242 -23.77 -4.63 -14.29
C ILE A 242 -23.04 -5.48 -15.33
N ASN A 243 -22.74 -4.90 -16.47
CA ASN A 243 -21.88 -5.51 -17.48
C ASN A 243 -20.48 -4.93 -17.38
N LEU A 244 -19.44 -5.75 -17.59
CA LEU A 244 -18.05 -5.38 -17.48
C LEU A 244 -17.28 -5.56 -18.78
N ALA A 245 -16.30 -4.69 -18.98
CA ALA A 245 -15.24 -4.86 -19.97
C ALA A 245 -13.87 -4.75 -19.27
N VAL A 246 -12.86 -5.36 -19.88
CA VAL A 246 -11.47 -5.28 -19.46
C VAL A 246 -10.59 -5.01 -20.66
N ASP A 247 -9.62 -4.09 -20.54
CA ASP A 247 -8.60 -3.91 -21.56
C ASP A 247 -7.54 -4.99 -21.41
N ILE A 248 -7.14 -5.57 -22.53
CA ILE A 248 -6.12 -6.62 -22.60
C ILE A 248 -4.79 -6.18 -22.01
N ALA A 249 -4.43 -4.93 -22.23
CA ALA A 249 -3.18 -4.34 -21.72
C ALA A 249 -3.10 -4.34 -20.18
N ASP A 250 -4.25 -4.43 -19.52
CA ASP A 250 -4.37 -4.36 -18.07
C ASP A 250 -4.44 -5.73 -17.38
N VAL A 251 -4.35 -6.81 -18.17
CA VAL A 251 -4.43 -8.19 -17.67
C VAL A 251 -3.03 -8.71 -17.35
N MET A 252 -2.85 -9.17 -16.14
CA MET A 252 -1.65 -9.89 -15.70
C MET A 252 -1.93 -11.38 -15.65
N VAL A 253 -0.96 -12.20 -16.06
CA VAL A 253 -1.10 -13.67 -16.10
C VAL A 253 -0.11 -14.31 -15.14
N PHE A 254 -0.57 -15.27 -14.35
CA PHE A 254 0.23 -16.00 -13.38
C PHE A 254 0.06 -17.51 -13.58
N ASP A 255 1.12 -18.26 -13.40
CA ASP A 255 1.06 -19.72 -13.34
C ASP A 255 0.27 -20.16 -12.09
N ALA A 256 -0.67 -21.09 -12.26
CA ALA A 256 -1.56 -21.49 -11.18
C ALA A 256 -0.87 -22.31 -10.07
N GLN A 257 0.29 -22.92 -10.34
CA GLN A 257 1.01 -23.77 -9.39
C GLN A 257 2.17 -23.01 -8.72
N THR A 258 2.96 -22.31 -9.51
CA THR A 258 4.16 -21.60 -9.04
C THR A 258 3.84 -20.19 -8.55
N GLU A 259 2.67 -19.66 -8.87
CA GLU A 259 2.24 -18.28 -8.67
C GLU A 259 3.11 -17.24 -9.42
N LEU A 260 4.09 -17.65 -10.20
CA LEU A 260 4.97 -16.72 -10.92
C LEU A 260 4.24 -16.05 -12.09
N ARG A 261 4.60 -14.78 -12.33
CA ARG A 261 4.07 -14.02 -13.45
C ARG A 261 4.58 -14.58 -14.78
N ILE A 262 3.68 -14.72 -15.75
CA ILE A 262 3.96 -15.04 -17.16
C ILE A 262 3.97 -13.74 -17.95
N ARG A 263 5.02 -13.49 -18.73
CA ARG A 263 5.24 -12.28 -19.52
C ARG A 263 5.25 -12.57 -21.02
#